data_c35cbc559c2abb44dd250d0850c55316
#
_entry.id   c35cbc559c2abb44dd250d0850c55316
#
_cell.length_a   1.000
_cell.length_b   1.000
_cell.length_c   1.000
_cell.angle_alpha   90.00
_cell.angle_beta   90.00
_cell.angle_gamma   90.00
#
_symmetry.space_group_name_H-M   'P 1'
#
loop_
_entity.id
_entity.type
_entity.pdbx_description
1 polymer ?
#
loop_
_entity_poly.entity_id
_entity_poly.type
_entity_poly.pdbx_seq_one_letter_code
_entity_poly.pdbx_strand_id
1 'polypeptide(L)'
;MNDNESGTPFEDFLRSILGDEAAAEAARALEAQGFDPANLPPEFSDPARMKAALGQFQFLMNTTAGPVNWRVVEDSAKQAAYVSGDPSPTATEAEAARQAMTIADLWLDAVTDFASGPVTRDVWSKVAWVEHTIPTWKRICEPVALNVSRALSGALSEQFGEGAESDVALPDGMAAMLGKTQEMMPRLSAMMFSAQIARALAALAGESFGTFDTGIPLSGTSHAALLPHNVAQFSEGLDVPFDEVRQFLAVREAAHRRLFASVPWLEGDLVRAVERYASQIAI
;
A
#
# COMPACT_ATOMS: atom_id res chain seq x y z
N MET A 1 -29.45 -39.68 23.36
CA MET A 1 -29.56 -39.26 21.96
C MET A 1 -29.25 -37.79 21.97
N ASN A 2 -28.01 -37.45 21.73
CA ASN A 2 -27.59 -36.03 21.61
C ASN A 2 -27.48 -35.79 20.13
N ASP A 3 -28.45 -35.08 19.58
CA ASP A 3 -28.34 -34.51 18.25
C ASP A 3 -27.32 -33.36 18.32
N ASN A 4 -26.16 -33.66 17.79
CA ASN A 4 -25.07 -32.69 17.62
C ASN A 4 -25.48 -31.83 16.44
N GLU A 5 -26.00 -30.63 16.70
CA GLU A 5 -26.22 -29.57 15.69
C GLU A 5 -24.83 -29.14 15.18
N SER A 6 -24.32 -29.89 14.21
CA SER A 6 -23.17 -29.46 13.42
C SER A 6 -23.61 -28.34 12.49
N GLY A 7 -23.41 -27.09 12.92
CA GLY A 7 -23.54 -25.93 12.06
C GLY A 7 -22.69 -26.09 10.80
N THR A 8 -23.07 -25.45 9.71
CA THR A 8 -22.26 -25.44 8.50
C THR A 8 -20.91 -24.74 8.79
N PRO A 9 -19.81 -25.10 8.10
CA PRO A 9 -18.52 -24.43 8.27
C PRO A 9 -18.60 -22.90 8.16
N PHE A 10 -19.59 -22.41 7.42
CA PHE A 10 -19.88 -20.98 7.26
C PHE A 10 -20.55 -20.38 8.53
N GLU A 11 -21.45 -21.11 9.16
CA GLU A 11 -22.04 -20.66 10.45
C GLU A 11 -21.01 -20.62 11.56
N ASP A 12 -20.11 -21.58 11.62
CA ASP A 12 -18.97 -21.59 12.57
C ASP A 12 -18.03 -20.42 12.30
N PHE A 13 -17.84 -20.05 11.04
CA PHE A 13 -17.11 -18.84 10.62
C PHE A 13 -17.81 -17.58 11.14
N LEU A 14 -19.10 -17.43 10.91
CA LEU A 14 -19.87 -16.29 11.42
C LEU A 14 -19.87 -16.21 12.96
N ARG A 15 -19.98 -17.34 13.64
CA ARG A 15 -19.89 -17.42 15.12
C ARG A 15 -18.53 -16.95 15.64
N SER A 16 -17.46 -17.29 14.94
CA SER A 16 -16.11 -16.90 15.37
C SER A 16 -15.85 -15.39 15.22
N ILE A 17 -16.56 -14.71 14.32
CA ILE A 17 -16.40 -13.27 14.05
C ILE A 17 -17.42 -12.44 14.86
N LEU A 18 -18.69 -12.85 14.85
CA LEU A 18 -19.81 -12.08 15.38
C LEU A 18 -20.28 -12.51 16.76
N GLY A 19 -19.88 -13.73 17.19
CA GLY A 19 -20.46 -14.40 18.37
C GLY A 19 -21.76 -15.14 18.04
N ASP A 20 -22.22 -16.02 18.96
CA ASP A 20 -23.28 -16.98 18.65
C ASP A 20 -24.62 -16.36 18.23
N GLU A 21 -25.09 -15.31 18.91
CA GLU A 21 -26.38 -14.66 18.62
C GLU A 21 -26.35 -13.86 17.32
N ALA A 22 -25.33 -13.03 17.11
CA ALA A 22 -25.20 -12.20 15.92
C ALA A 22 -24.89 -13.02 14.65
N ALA A 23 -24.22 -14.16 14.80
CA ALA A 23 -23.96 -15.08 13.69
C ALA A 23 -25.24 -15.75 13.19
N ALA A 24 -26.12 -16.17 14.10
CA ALA A 24 -27.42 -16.75 13.73
C ALA A 24 -28.35 -15.74 13.03
N GLU A 25 -28.25 -14.47 13.39
CA GLU A 25 -29.04 -13.41 12.76
C GLU A 25 -28.47 -13.00 11.40
N ALA A 26 -27.14 -12.92 11.29
CA ALA A 26 -26.46 -12.67 10.03
C ALA A 26 -26.68 -13.79 9.01
N ALA A 27 -26.65 -15.06 9.44
CA ALA A 27 -26.94 -16.21 8.60
C ALA A 27 -28.38 -16.13 8.03
N ARG A 28 -29.35 -15.84 8.87
CA ARG A 28 -30.76 -15.66 8.46
C ARG A 28 -30.97 -14.49 7.51
N ALA A 29 -30.28 -13.37 7.74
CA ALA A 29 -30.36 -12.20 6.88
C ALA A 29 -29.74 -12.47 5.49
N LEU A 30 -28.66 -13.23 5.42
CA LEU A 30 -28.01 -13.64 4.17
C LEU A 30 -28.89 -14.64 3.39
N GLU A 31 -29.48 -15.62 4.06
CA GLU A 31 -30.44 -16.53 3.45
C GLU A 31 -31.68 -15.81 2.89
N ALA A 32 -32.20 -14.80 3.62
CA ALA A 32 -33.32 -13.96 3.17
C ALA A 32 -32.96 -13.12 1.91
N GLN A 33 -31.68 -12.84 1.67
CA GLN A 33 -31.17 -12.18 0.47
C GLN A 33 -30.81 -13.15 -0.67
N GLY A 34 -31.13 -14.44 -0.51
CA GLY A 34 -30.88 -15.47 -1.52
C GLY A 34 -29.47 -16.05 -1.52
N PHE A 35 -28.72 -15.83 -0.44
CA PHE A 35 -27.42 -16.45 -0.28
C PHE A 35 -27.60 -17.87 0.25
N ASP A 36 -27.17 -18.86 -0.55
CA ASP A 36 -27.23 -20.28 -0.18
C ASP A 36 -25.86 -20.75 0.35
N PRO A 37 -25.72 -21.04 1.67
CA PRO A 37 -24.46 -21.54 2.25
C PRO A 37 -23.99 -22.86 1.66
N ALA A 38 -24.87 -23.63 1.02
CA ALA A 38 -24.52 -24.89 0.37
C ALA A 38 -23.91 -24.69 -1.03
N ASN A 39 -24.05 -23.51 -1.62
CA ASN A 39 -23.55 -23.15 -2.96
C ASN A 39 -22.32 -22.23 -2.93
N LEU A 40 -21.54 -22.29 -1.86
CA LEU A 40 -20.27 -21.57 -1.75
C LEU A 40 -19.27 -22.07 -2.81
N PRO A 41 -18.46 -21.15 -3.39
CA PRO A 41 -17.34 -21.57 -4.22
C PRO A 41 -16.46 -22.62 -3.52
N PRO A 42 -15.88 -23.56 -4.27
CA PRO A 42 -15.10 -24.68 -3.68
C PRO A 42 -13.99 -24.28 -2.73
N GLU A 43 -13.55 -23.04 -2.84
CA GLU A 43 -12.52 -22.43 -1.99
C GLU A 43 -13.01 -22.18 -0.55
N PHE A 44 -14.32 -22.01 -0.36
CA PHE A 44 -14.97 -21.81 0.95
C PHE A 44 -15.62 -23.09 1.51
N SER A 45 -15.59 -24.20 0.74
CA SER A 45 -16.18 -25.48 1.14
C SER A 45 -15.21 -26.36 1.95
N ASP A 46 -13.91 -26.01 1.98
CA ASP A 46 -12.87 -26.75 2.72
C ASP A 46 -12.68 -26.12 4.12
N PRO A 47 -13.08 -26.81 5.21
CA PRO A 47 -12.96 -26.30 6.57
C PRO A 47 -11.53 -25.93 6.98
N ALA A 48 -10.53 -26.65 6.43
CA ALA A 48 -9.13 -26.38 6.73
C ALA A 48 -8.65 -25.07 6.07
N ARG A 49 -9.08 -24.83 4.84
CA ARG A 49 -8.79 -23.57 4.12
C ARG A 49 -9.52 -22.40 4.74
N MET A 50 -10.76 -22.56 5.13
CA MET A 50 -11.54 -21.53 5.80
C MET A 50 -10.95 -21.18 7.18
N LYS A 51 -10.53 -22.17 7.95
CA LYS A 51 -9.82 -21.96 9.23
C LYS A 51 -8.48 -21.24 9.03
N ALA A 52 -7.74 -21.59 7.98
CA ALA A 52 -6.49 -20.90 7.63
C ALA A 52 -6.74 -19.45 7.21
N ALA A 53 -7.75 -19.20 6.36
CA ALA A 53 -8.16 -17.86 5.95
C ALA A 53 -8.62 -17.00 7.14
N LEU A 54 -9.41 -17.60 8.05
CA LEU A 54 -9.83 -16.94 9.31
C LEU A 54 -8.63 -16.62 10.20
N GLY A 55 -7.71 -17.56 10.39
CA GLY A 55 -6.49 -17.32 11.16
C GLY A 55 -5.63 -16.21 10.56
N GLN A 56 -5.51 -16.19 9.24
CA GLN A 56 -4.81 -15.12 8.52
C GLN A 56 -5.54 -13.77 8.65
N PHE A 57 -6.87 -13.77 8.54
CA PHE A 57 -7.69 -12.56 8.74
C PHE A 57 -7.56 -12.04 10.18
N GLN A 58 -7.71 -12.90 11.19
CA GLN A 58 -7.53 -12.54 12.60
C GLN A 58 -6.12 -12.02 12.89
N PHE A 59 -5.10 -12.66 12.32
CA PHE A 59 -3.72 -12.19 12.42
C PHE A 59 -3.56 -10.79 11.83
N LEU A 60 -4.08 -10.56 10.63
CA LEU A 60 -4.05 -9.23 9.97
C LEU A 60 -4.80 -8.19 10.79
N MET A 61 -5.99 -8.51 11.31
CA MET A 61 -6.77 -7.62 12.16
C MET A 61 -6.09 -7.28 13.48
N ASN A 62 -5.37 -8.23 14.08
CA ASN A 62 -4.67 -8.02 15.35
C ASN A 62 -3.30 -7.35 15.18
N THR A 63 -2.68 -7.40 14.00
CA THR A 63 -1.39 -6.77 13.72
C THR A 63 -1.51 -5.36 13.17
N THR A 64 -2.72 -4.89 12.90
CA THR A 64 -2.94 -3.53 12.37
C THR A 64 -2.89 -2.53 13.52
N ALA A 65 -1.72 -1.94 13.74
CA ALA A 65 -1.55 -0.78 14.61
C ALA A 65 -1.51 0.48 13.73
N GLY A 66 -2.58 1.30 13.76
CA GLY A 66 -2.66 2.54 13.00
C GLY A 66 -3.52 2.45 11.72
N PRO A 67 -3.57 3.54 10.92
CA PRO A 67 -4.47 3.68 9.78
C PRO A 67 -4.01 2.86 8.55
N VAL A 68 -2.79 2.33 8.55
CA VAL A 68 -2.22 1.52 7.47
C VAL A 68 -1.41 0.36 8.04
N ASN A 69 -1.62 -0.84 7.55
CA ASN A 69 -0.78 -2.00 7.83
C ASN A 69 0.39 -2.06 6.82
N TRP A 70 1.51 -1.43 7.16
CA TRP A 70 2.66 -1.31 6.27
C TRP A 70 3.30 -2.64 5.88
N ARG A 71 3.19 -3.65 6.73
CA ARG A 71 3.65 -5.00 6.38
C ARG A 71 2.83 -5.59 5.24
N VAL A 72 1.51 -5.46 5.32
CA VAL A 72 0.61 -5.89 4.24
C VAL A 72 0.86 -5.09 2.97
N VAL A 73 1.07 -3.77 3.08
CA VAL A 73 1.42 -2.91 1.94
C VAL A 73 2.67 -3.43 1.24
N GLU A 74 3.75 -3.63 2.00
CA GLU A 74 5.02 -4.07 1.45
C GLU A 74 4.91 -5.44 0.80
N ASP A 75 4.40 -6.44 1.52
CA ASP A 75 4.29 -7.82 1.02
C ASP A 75 3.40 -7.88 -0.23
N SER A 76 2.26 -7.17 -0.22
CA SER A 76 1.34 -7.15 -1.37
C SER A 76 1.89 -6.40 -2.57
N ALA A 77 2.57 -5.26 -2.35
CA ALA A 77 3.19 -4.49 -3.43
C ALA A 77 4.34 -5.27 -4.08
N LYS A 78 5.20 -5.91 -3.28
CA LYS A 78 6.29 -6.77 -3.77
C LYS A 78 5.75 -7.96 -4.56
N GLN A 79 4.70 -8.61 -4.05
CA GLN A 79 4.07 -9.72 -4.77
C GLN A 79 3.45 -9.28 -6.10
N ALA A 80 2.76 -8.14 -6.13
CA ALA A 80 2.18 -7.60 -7.36
C ALA A 80 3.26 -7.18 -8.36
N ALA A 81 4.33 -6.54 -7.91
CA ALA A 81 5.48 -6.19 -8.73
C ALA A 81 6.13 -7.43 -9.35
N TYR A 82 6.33 -8.49 -8.54
CA TYR A 82 6.88 -9.76 -9.03
C TYR A 82 5.98 -10.42 -10.09
N VAL A 83 4.68 -10.50 -9.85
CA VAL A 83 3.71 -11.10 -10.79
C VAL A 83 3.60 -10.32 -12.10
N SER A 84 3.81 -8.99 -12.09
CA SER A 84 3.83 -8.16 -13.30
C SER A 84 5.07 -8.36 -14.19
N GLY A 85 5.96 -9.27 -13.80
CA GLY A 85 7.24 -9.52 -14.49
C GLY A 85 8.33 -8.59 -13.95
N ASP A 86 9.20 -9.16 -13.12
CA ASP A 86 10.32 -8.43 -12.47
C ASP A 86 11.61 -9.25 -12.57
N PRO A 87 12.21 -9.35 -13.76
CA PRO A 87 13.49 -10.02 -13.92
C PRO A 87 14.57 -9.28 -13.13
N SER A 88 15.37 -10.03 -12.39
CA SER A 88 16.55 -9.46 -11.73
C SER A 88 17.52 -8.93 -12.78
N PRO A 89 18.06 -7.70 -12.59
CA PRO A 89 19.08 -7.17 -13.50
C PRO A 89 20.28 -8.09 -13.62
N THR A 90 20.74 -8.35 -14.83
CA THR A 90 21.98 -9.09 -15.07
C THR A 90 23.19 -8.26 -14.65
N ALA A 91 24.34 -8.91 -14.46
CA ALA A 91 25.58 -8.20 -14.11
C ALA A 91 25.97 -7.17 -15.18
N THR A 92 25.75 -7.48 -16.47
CA THR A 92 26.03 -6.57 -17.60
C THR A 92 25.11 -5.36 -17.58
N GLU A 93 23.80 -5.54 -17.38
CA GLU A 93 22.84 -4.43 -17.26
C GLU A 93 23.14 -3.55 -16.04
N ALA A 94 23.47 -4.18 -14.92
CA ALA A 94 23.82 -3.46 -13.71
C ALA A 94 25.08 -2.61 -13.88
N GLU A 95 26.10 -3.15 -14.52
CA GLU A 95 27.33 -2.40 -14.79
C GLU A 95 27.09 -1.24 -15.76
N ALA A 96 26.34 -1.49 -16.85
CA ALA A 96 25.99 -0.46 -17.81
C ALA A 96 25.14 0.68 -17.20
N ALA A 97 24.22 0.35 -16.29
CA ALA A 97 23.45 1.35 -15.57
C ALA A 97 24.30 2.21 -14.61
N ARG A 98 25.22 1.58 -13.85
CA ARG A 98 26.16 2.30 -12.98
C ARG A 98 27.11 3.21 -13.77
N GLN A 99 27.58 2.72 -14.91
CA GLN A 99 28.42 3.51 -15.81
C GLN A 99 27.65 4.72 -16.37
N ALA A 100 26.40 4.54 -16.80
CA ALA A 100 25.56 5.64 -17.26
C ALA A 100 25.36 6.71 -16.18
N MET A 101 25.08 6.31 -14.93
CA MET A 101 24.99 7.24 -13.79
C MET A 101 26.31 7.95 -13.47
N THR A 102 27.44 7.28 -13.66
CA THR A 102 28.77 7.89 -13.48
C THR A 102 29.05 8.94 -14.56
N ILE A 103 28.74 8.63 -15.81
CA ILE A 103 28.87 9.56 -16.94
C ILE A 103 27.91 10.75 -16.76
N ALA A 104 26.69 10.49 -16.28
CA ALA A 104 25.72 11.54 -15.98
C ALA A 104 26.26 12.55 -14.94
N ASP A 105 26.90 12.07 -13.88
CA ASP A 105 27.55 12.96 -12.91
C ASP A 105 28.67 13.78 -13.54
N LEU A 106 29.52 13.20 -14.39
CA LEU A 106 30.58 13.94 -15.10
C LEU A 106 30.00 15.02 -16.03
N TRP A 107 28.91 14.75 -16.74
CA TRP A 107 28.27 15.75 -17.59
C TRP A 107 27.64 16.89 -16.79
N LEU A 108 27.03 16.57 -15.67
CA LEU A 108 26.45 17.57 -14.78
C LEU A 108 27.52 18.46 -14.13
N ASP A 109 28.69 17.93 -13.80
CA ASP A 109 29.83 18.72 -13.29
C ASP A 109 30.26 19.84 -14.25
N ALA A 110 30.02 19.66 -15.56
CA ALA A 110 30.37 20.65 -16.58
C ALA A 110 29.31 21.76 -16.73
N VAL A 111 28.08 21.58 -16.22
CA VAL A 111 26.93 22.47 -16.52
C VAL A 111 26.20 22.98 -15.29
N THR A 112 26.53 22.53 -14.09
CA THR A 112 25.90 22.97 -12.83
C THR A 112 26.88 23.01 -11.68
N ASP A 113 26.69 23.97 -10.77
CA ASP A 113 27.43 24.12 -9.52
C ASP A 113 26.89 23.20 -8.41
N PHE A 114 25.82 22.45 -8.66
CA PHE A 114 25.28 21.47 -7.69
C PHE A 114 26.21 20.28 -7.60
N ALA A 115 26.94 20.19 -6.50
CA ALA A 115 27.93 19.13 -6.30
C ALA A 115 27.29 17.73 -6.30
N SER A 116 28.01 16.76 -6.88
CA SER A 116 27.58 15.37 -6.84
C SER A 116 27.49 14.83 -5.40
N GLY A 117 28.46 15.17 -4.54
CA GLY A 117 28.54 14.61 -3.21
C GLY A 117 28.76 13.08 -3.22
N PRO A 118 28.80 12.45 -2.04
CA PRO A 118 28.85 10.99 -1.95
C PRO A 118 27.54 10.37 -2.43
N VAL A 119 27.62 9.38 -3.33
CA VAL A 119 26.47 8.70 -3.91
C VAL A 119 26.73 7.20 -4.08
N THR A 120 25.75 6.40 -3.66
CA THR A 120 25.65 4.98 -4.03
C THR A 120 24.81 4.88 -5.29
N ARG A 121 25.35 4.22 -6.31
CA ARG A 121 24.67 3.99 -7.61
C ARG A 121 24.13 2.57 -7.61
N ASP A 122 22.85 2.48 -7.34
CA ASP A 122 22.14 1.22 -7.22
C ASP A 122 21.46 0.83 -8.54
N VAL A 123 21.18 -0.46 -8.67
CA VAL A 123 20.46 -1.00 -9.81
C VAL A 123 19.40 -1.94 -9.26
N TRP A 124 18.15 -1.60 -9.46
CA TRP A 124 17.04 -2.25 -8.79
C TRP A 124 16.12 -2.96 -9.76
N SER A 125 15.49 -4.02 -9.28
CA SER A 125 14.24 -4.57 -9.80
C SER A 125 13.06 -3.78 -9.25
N LYS A 126 11.85 -4.04 -9.75
CA LYS A 126 10.61 -3.43 -9.23
C LYS A 126 10.40 -3.79 -7.75
N VAL A 127 10.65 -5.05 -7.39
CA VAL A 127 10.57 -5.52 -5.98
C VAL A 127 11.55 -4.77 -5.10
N ALA A 128 12.80 -4.62 -5.53
CA ALA A 128 13.80 -3.85 -4.79
C ALA A 128 13.41 -2.37 -4.66
N TRP A 129 12.84 -1.77 -5.72
CA TRP A 129 12.34 -0.41 -5.68
C TRP A 129 11.24 -0.25 -4.60
N VAL A 130 10.26 -1.15 -4.54
CA VAL A 130 9.24 -1.15 -3.49
C VAL A 130 9.90 -1.19 -2.11
N GLU A 131 10.81 -2.13 -1.88
CA GLU A 131 11.48 -2.33 -0.59
C GLU A 131 12.23 -1.09 -0.12
N HIS A 132 13.02 -0.48 -1.01
CA HIS A 132 13.85 0.67 -0.66
C HIS A 132 13.06 1.99 -0.53
N THR A 133 11.86 2.07 -1.11
CA THR A 133 11.03 3.28 -1.07
C THR A 133 9.94 3.27 0.00
N ILE A 134 9.60 2.12 0.58
CA ILE A 134 8.58 1.98 1.65
C ILE A 134 8.76 2.98 2.80
N PRO A 135 9.97 3.24 3.34
CA PRO A 135 10.13 4.18 4.45
C PRO A 135 9.64 5.60 4.11
N THR A 136 9.88 6.05 2.89
CA THR A 136 9.43 7.37 2.43
C THR A 136 7.92 7.37 2.18
N TRP A 137 7.37 6.33 1.56
CA TRP A 137 5.93 6.19 1.38
C TRP A 137 5.18 6.16 2.71
N LYS A 138 5.72 5.48 3.72
CA LYS A 138 5.17 5.48 5.08
C LYS A 138 5.07 6.91 5.62
N ARG A 139 6.15 7.68 5.54
CA ARG A 139 6.20 9.07 6.00
C ARG A 139 5.16 9.96 5.30
N ILE A 140 4.93 9.75 3.99
CA ILE A 140 4.02 10.58 3.20
C ILE A 140 2.56 10.13 3.38
N CYS A 141 2.29 8.83 3.33
CA CYS A 141 0.93 8.31 3.29
C CYS A 141 0.28 8.15 4.67
N GLU A 142 1.05 7.93 5.73
CA GLU A 142 0.50 7.69 7.06
C GLU A 142 -0.30 8.88 7.61
N PRO A 143 0.17 10.15 7.50
CA PRO A 143 -0.62 11.32 7.88
C PRO A 143 -1.90 11.48 7.06
N VAL A 144 -1.85 11.18 5.76
CA VAL A 144 -3.01 11.21 4.86
C VAL A 144 -4.06 10.20 5.29
N ALA A 145 -3.65 8.94 5.47
CA ALA A 145 -4.53 7.86 5.90
C ALA A 145 -5.15 8.13 7.27
N LEU A 146 -4.39 8.73 8.20
CA LEU A 146 -4.88 9.11 9.52
C LEU A 146 -5.97 10.19 9.43
N ASN A 147 -5.77 11.21 8.60
CA ASN A 147 -6.75 12.29 8.42
C ASN A 147 -8.04 11.76 7.79
N VAL A 148 -7.94 10.95 6.73
CA VAL A 148 -9.11 10.33 6.08
C VAL A 148 -9.85 9.39 7.04
N SER A 149 -9.13 8.59 7.83
CA SER A 149 -9.73 7.72 8.83
C SER A 149 -10.49 8.50 9.91
N ARG A 150 -9.95 9.64 10.36
CA ARG A 150 -10.63 10.53 11.33
C ARG A 150 -11.87 11.18 10.73
N ALA A 151 -11.79 11.69 9.49
CA ALA A 151 -12.93 12.31 8.82
C ALA A 151 -14.06 11.30 8.62
N LEU A 152 -13.74 10.08 8.19
CA LEU A 152 -14.73 9.01 8.05
C LEU A 152 -15.36 8.62 9.39
N SER A 153 -14.56 8.48 10.44
CA SER A 153 -15.09 8.18 11.79
C SER A 153 -15.97 9.30 12.32
N GLY A 154 -15.63 10.56 12.05
CA GLY A 154 -16.45 11.73 12.39
C GLY A 154 -17.80 11.73 11.69
N ALA A 155 -17.82 11.56 10.37
CA ALA A 155 -19.04 11.50 9.58
C ALA A 155 -19.97 10.35 10.00
N LEU A 156 -19.42 9.19 10.33
CA LEU A 156 -20.18 8.07 10.87
C LEU A 156 -20.75 8.36 12.26
N SER A 157 -19.98 9.03 13.12
CA SER A 157 -20.45 9.41 14.46
C SER A 157 -21.60 10.42 14.40
N GLU A 158 -21.54 11.38 13.48
CA GLU A 158 -22.63 12.33 13.24
C GLU A 158 -23.88 11.63 12.72
N GLN A 159 -23.73 10.74 11.77
CA GLN A 159 -24.86 10.02 11.16
C GLN A 159 -25.55 9.03 12.11
N PHE A 160 -24.77 8.39 13.00
CA PHE A 160 -25.30 7.40 13.96
C PHE A 160 -25.50 8.01 15.38
N GLY A 161 -24.86 9.15 15.70
CA GLY A 161 -24.95 9.82 16.98
C GLY A 161 -26.24 10.67 17.13
N GLU A 162 -26.74 11.27 16.06
CA GLU A 162 -28.01 12.00 16.07
C GLU A 162 -29.23 11.11 16.31
N GLY A 163 -29.10 9.79 16.08
CA GLY A 163 -30.15 8.81 16.42
C GLY A 163 -30.14 8.32 17.89
N ALA A 164 -29.06 8.59 18.64
CA ALA A 164 -28.90 8.08 20.01
C ALA A 164 -29.46 9.04 21.12
N GLU A 165 -29.87 10.25 20.76
CA GLU A 165 -30.60 11.13 21.67
C GLU A 165 -32.11 10.76 21.86
N SER A 166 -32.58 9.67 21.23
CA SER A 166 -33.86 9.08 21.58
C SER A 166 -33.70 8.35 22.91
N ASP A 167 -34.45 8.76 23.91
CA ASP A 167 -34.58 8.22 25.28
C ASP A 167 -35.06 6.74 25.31
N VAL A 168 -34.79 5.99 24.24
CA VAL A 168 -35.09 4.57 24.10
C VAL A 168 -33.81 3.81 24.41
N ALA A 169 -33.73 3.23 25.61
CA ALA A 169 -32.67 2.31 25.99
C ALA A 169 -32.55 1.19 24.90
N LEU A 170 -31.45 1.21 24.17
CA LEU A 170 -31.16 0.15 23.20
C LEU A 170 -31.06 -1.19 23.97
N PRO A 171 -31.64 -2.28 23.47
CA PRO A 171 -31.44 -3.59 24.07
C PRO A 171 -29.93 -3.89 24.20
N ASP A 172 -29.54 -4.50 25.33
CA ASP A 172 -28.13 -4.76 25.69
C ASP A 172 -27.35 -5.44 24.56
N GLY A 173 -27.99 -6.29 23.75
CA GLY A 173 -27.40 -6.94 22.57
C GLY A 173 -27.07 -5.97 21.43
N MET A 174 -27.90 -4.96 21.19
CA MET A 174 -27.69 -3.96 20.14
C MET A 174 -26.59 -2.97 20.49
N ALA A 175 -26.48 -2.57 21.76
CA ALA A 175 -25.40 -1.74 22.26
C ALA A 175 -24.04 -2.44 22.14
N ALA A 176 -23.99 -3.75 22.46
CA ALA A 176 -22.79 -4.57 22.31
C ALA A 176 -22.39 -4.77 20.81
N MET A 177 -23.36 -4.89 19.93
CA MET A 177 -23.13 -5.01 18.48
C MET A 177 -22.61 -3.69 17.90
N LEU A 178 -23.18 -2.54 18.28
CA LEU A 178 -22.68 -1.22 17.88
C LEU A 178 -21.26 -0.97 18.38
N GLY A 179 -20.92 -1.35 19.62
CA GLY A 179 -19.56 -1.27 20.14
C GLY A 179 -18.55 -2.09 19.35
N LYS A 180 -18.88 -3.35 19.03
CA LYS A 180 -18.04 -4.20 18.19
C LYS A 180 -17.88 -3.64 16.77
N THR A 181 -18.93 -3.09 16.18
CA THR A 181 -18.88 -2.46 14.86
C THR A 181 -17.96 -1.24 14.87
N GLN A 182 -18.03 -0.39 15.91
CA GLN A 182 -17.14 0.76 16.07
C GLN A 182 -15.66 0.35 16.19
N GLU A 183 -15.36 -0.76 16.86
CA GLU A 183 -13.99 -1.29 16.96
C GLU A 183 -13.48 -1.92 15.63
N MET A 184 -14.37 -2.51 14.86
CA MET A 184 -14.00 -3.19 13.60
C MET A 184 -13.84 -2.22 12.42
N MET A 185 -14.61 -1.14 12.35
CA MET A 185 -14.60 -0.19 11.24
C MET A 185 -13.22 0.44 10.97
N PRO A 186 -12.46 0.91 11.98
CA PRO A 186 -11.11 1.43 11.73
C PRO A 186 -10.16 0.39 11.17
N ARG A 187 -10.30 -0.88 11.59
CA ARG A 187 -9.45 -1.98 11.11
C ARG A 187 -9.76 -2.34 9.66
N LEU A 188 -11.05 -2.38 9.29
CA LEU A 188 -11.47 -2.58 7.90
C LEU A 188 -10.99 -1.45 7.00
N SER A 189 -11.14 -0.20 7.45
CA SER A 189 -10.62 0.97 6.74
C SER A 189 -9.10 0.87 6.54
N ALA A 190 -8.35 0.51 7.57
CA ALA A 190 -6.90 0.31 7.48
C ALA A 190 -6.52 -0.78 6.48
N MET A 191 -7.27 -1.89 6.39
CA MET A 191 -7.04 -2.93 5.39
C MET A 191 -7.32 -2.43 3.97
N MET A 192 -8.41 -1.69 3.76
CA MET A 192 -8.74 -1.11 2.45
C MET A 192 -7.67 -0.11 2.01
N PHE A 193 -7.24 0.79 2.89
CA PHE A 193 -6.14 1.72 2.62
C PHE A 193 -4.84 0.98 2.29
N SER A 194 -4.49 -0.02 3.08
CA SER A 194 -3.30 -0.84 2.84
C SER A 194 -3.32 -1.49 1.46
N ALA A 195 -4.45 -2.05 1.05
CA ALA A 195 -4.61 -2.67 -0.26
C ALA A 195 -4.54 -1.65 -1.41
N GLN A 196 -5.07 -0.44 -1.21
CA GLN A 196 -5.00 0.64 -2.20
C GLN A 196 -3.57 1.16 -2.36
N ILE A 197 -2.88 1.42 -1.24
CA ILE A 197 -1.47 1.85 -1.25
C ILE A 197 -0.60 0.78 -1.90
N ALA A 198 -0.78 -0.49 -1.56
CA ALA A 198 -0.02 -1.59 -2.15
C ALA A 198 -0.17 -1.65 -3.67
N ARG A 199 -1.39 -1.50 -4.18
CA ARG A 199 -1.67 -1.46 -5.63
C ARG A 199 -1.02 -0.24 -6.29
N ALA A 200 -1.11 0.92 -5.67
CA ALA A 200 -0.48 2.14 -6.18
C ALA A 200 1.04 2.02 -6.22
N LEU A 201 1.67 1.46 -5.18
CA LEU A 201 3.12 1.23 -5.15
C LEU A 201 3.58 0.22 -6.19
N ALA A 202 2.82 -0.85 -6.40
CA ALA A 202 3.13 -1.83 -7.45
C ALA A 202 3.03 -1.21 -8.86
N ALA A 203 2.02 -0.38 -9.11
CA ALA A 203 1.88 0.34 -10.37
C ALA A 203 3.03 1.34 -10.57
N LEU A 204 3.37 2.14 -9.55
CA LEU A 204 4.49 3.06 -9.58
C LEU A 204 5.82 2.34 -9.82
N ALA A 205 6.06 1.20 -9.17
CA ALA A 205 7.24 0.38 -9.40
C ALA A 205 7.34 -0.10 -10.85
N GLY A 206 6.19 -0.33 -11.52
CA GLY A 206 6.14 -0.71 -12.93
C GLY A 206 6.48 0.43 -13.89
N GLU A 207 6.28 1.67 -13.49
CA GLU A 207 6.44 2.88 -14.33
C GLU A 207 7.69 3.70 -13.97
N SER A 208 8.32 3.43 -12.81
CA SER A 208 9.49 4.17 -12.35
C SER A 208 10.76 3.71 -13.06
N PHE A 209 11.64 4.66 -13.37
CA PHE A 209 12.98 4.41 -13.93
C PHE A 209 14.07 4.56 -12.88
N GLY A 210 13.79 5.30 -11.80
CA GLY A 210 14.73 5.62 -10.72
C GLY A 210 14.02 5.93 -9.40
N THR A 211 14.67 6.74 -8.58
CA THR A 211 14.19 7.09 -7.23
C THR A 211 13.57 8.47 -7.13
N PHE A 212 13.64 9.28 -8.20
CA PHE A 212 13.15 10.66 -8.23
C PHE A 212 11.99 10.87 -9.21
N ASP A 213 11.44 9.82 -9.82
CA ASP A 213 10.39 9.94 -10.83
C ASP A 213 9.11 10.60 -10.31
N THR A 214 8.82 10.43 -9.03
CA THR A 214 7.66 11.05 -8.37
C THR A 214 7.89 12.50 -7.95
N GLY A 215 9.07 13.06 -8.22
CA GLY A 215 9.45 14.41 -7.80
C GLY A 215 9.83 14.56 -6.33
N ILE A 216 9.96 13.44 -5.60
CA ILE A 216 10.40 13.38 -4.21
C ILE A 216 11.53 12.34 -4.10
N PRO A 217 12.58 12.57 -3.27
CA PRO A 217 13.64 11.59 -3.07
C PRO A 217 13.14 10.38 -2.28
N LEU A 218 12.78 9.30 -2.98
CA LEU A 218 12.16 8.13 -2.36
C LEU A 218 13.11 7.30 -1.51
N SER A 219 14.42 7.35 -1.79
CA SER A 219 15.49 6.65 -1.05
C SER A 219 16.51 7.59 -0.40
N GLY A 220 16.16 8.88 -0.28
CA GLY A 220 17.05 9.92 0.17
C GLY A 220 18.03 10.39 -0.92
N THR A 221 18.88 11.37 -0.59
CA THR A 221 19.78 12.04 -1.55
C THR A 221 21.15 11.38 -1.68
N SER A 222 21.47 10.39 -0.86
CA SER A 222 22.73 9.63 -0.93
C SER A 222 22.68 8.44 -1.90
N HIS A 223 21.49 8.14 -2.45
CA HIS A 223 21.27 7.07 -3.39
C HIS A 223 20.79 7.62 -4.74
N ALA A 224 21.24 7.00 -5.81
CA ALA A 224 20.65 7.09 -7.14
C ALA A 224 20.46 5.67 -7.65
N ALA A 225 19.32 5.38 -8.24
CA ALA A 225 19.07 4.05 -8.78
C ALA A 225 18.48 4.11 -10.19
N LEU A 226 18.74 3.07 -10.98
CA LEU A 226 18.02 2.82 -12.22
C LEU A 226 17.38 1.43 -12.18
N LEU A 227 16.23 1.30 -12.86
CA LEU A 227 15.51 0.06 -13.08
C LEU A 227 15.68 -0.38 -14.55
N PRO A 228 16.70 -1.17 -14.89
CA PRO A 228 17.04 -1.48 -16.29
C PRO A 228 15.89 -2.09 -17.08
N HIS A 229 15.08 -2.94 -16.45
CA HIS A 229 13.93 -3.56 -17.09
C HIS A 229 12.89 -2.52 -17.53
N ASN A 230 12.56 -1.55 -16.66
CA ASN A 230 11.61 -0.49 -16.98
C ASN A 230 12.18 0.47 -18.03
N VAL A 231 13.48 0.76 -17.96
CA VAL A 231 14.19 1.55 -18.99
C VAL A 231 14.12 0.85 -20.35
N ALA A 232 14.30 -0.47 -20.37
CA ALA A 232 14.22 -1.26 -21.61
C ALA A 232 12.78 -1.23 -22.17
N GLN A 233 11.78 -1.47 -21.34
CA GLN A 233 10.37 -1.39 -21.74
C GLN A 233 10.00 -0.01 -22.29
N PHE A 234 10.45 1.06 -21.63
CA PHE A 234 10.20 2.43 -22.11
C PHE A 234 10.87 2.73 -23.46
N SER A 235 12.02 2.14 -23.71
CA SER A 235 12.74 2.34 -24.98
C SER A 235 12.10 1.61 -26.16
N GLU A 236 11.19 0.66 -25.91
CA GLU A 236 10.49 -0.08 -26.97
C GLU A 236 9.62 0.87 -27.80
N GLY A 237 9.84 0.86 -29.11
CA GLY A 237 9.10 1.69 -30.05
C GLY A 237 9.58 3.16 -30.16
N LEU A 238 10.61 3.55 -29.40
CA LEU A 238 11.31 4.82 -29.63
C LEU A 238 12.31 4.67 -30.77
N ASP A 239 12.34 5.67 -31.67
CA ASP A 239 13.35 5.73 -32.76
C ASP A 239 14.65 6.38 -32.24
N VAL A 240 15.16 5.82 -31.11
CA VAL A 240 16.38 6.29 -30.44
C VAL A 240 17.15 5.08 -29.92
N PRO A 241 18.49 5.05 -30.02
CA PRO A 241 19.31 3.97 -29.45
C PRO A 241 19.06 3.79 -27.95
N PHE A 242 18.93 2.54 -27.51
CA PHE A 242 18.68 2.20 -26.09
C PHE A 242 19.69 2.85 -25.13
N ASP A 243 20.96 2.90 -25.52
CA ASP A 243 22.02 3.50 -24.68
C ASP A 243 21.82 5.00 -24.46
N GLU A 244 21.24 5.72 -25.43
CA GLU A 244 20.90 7.13 -25.29
C GLU A 244 19.71 7.33 -24.34
N VAL A 245 18.70 6.47 -24.44
CA VAL A 245 17.56 6.50 -23.50
C VAL A 245 18.04 6.25 -22.07
N ARG A 246 18.86 5.21 -21.86
CA ARG A 246 19.45 4.92 -20.56
C ARG A 246 20.29 6.08 -20.03
N GLN A 247 21.12 6.69 -20.89
CA GLN A 247 21.96 7.82 -20.50
C GLN A 247 21.12 9.05 -20.15
N PHE A 248 20.06 9.35 -20.90
CA PHE A 248 19.14 10.45 -20.60
C PHE A 248 18.48 10.25 -19.23
N LEU A 249 17.96 9.05 -18.93
CA LEU A 249 17.33 8.75 -17.65
C LEU A 249 18.33 8.79 -16.48
N ALA A 250 19.58 8.38 -16.72
CA ALA A 250 20.66 8.51 -15.75
C ALA A 250 20.99 9.99 -15.42
N VAL A 251 21.03 10.85 -16.45
CA VAL A 251 21.22 12.30 -16.25
C VAL A 251 20.07 12.91 -15.47
N ARG A 252 18.82 12.55 -15.80
CA ARG A 252 17.63 13.00 -15.11
C ARG A 252 17.66 12.61 -13.63
N GLU A 253 17.98 11.37 -13.32
CA GLU A 253 18.11 10.85 -11.95
C GLU A 253 19.19 11.59 -11.16
N ALA A 254 20.40 11.73 -11.74
CA ALA A 254 21.51 12.42 -11.12
C ALA A 254 21.22 13.92 -10.90
N ALA A 255 20.54 14.58 -11.84
CA ALA A 255 20.18 16.01 -11.73
C ALA A 255 19.18 16.24 -10.58
N HIS A 256 18.13 15.43 -10.47
CA HIS A 256 17.19 15.53 -9.35
C HIS A 256 17.89 15.27 -8.02
N ARG A 257 18.71 14.23 -7.92
CA ARG A 257 19.49 13.94 -6.71
C ARG A 257 20.33 15.13 -6.28
N ARG A 258 21.08 15.74 -7.19
CA ARG A 258 21.90 16.93 -6.91
C ARG A 258 21.08 18.11 -6.45
N LEU A 259 19.93 18.34 -7.07
CA LEU A 259 19.00 19.40 -6.67
C LEU A 259 18.58 19.21 -5.20
N PHE A 260 18.09 18.05 -4.82
CA PHE A 260 17.64 17.79 -3.45
C PHE A 260 18.80 17.77 -2.45
N ALA A 261 19.97 17.29 -2.84
CA ALA A 261 21.17 17.35 -1.99
C ALA A 261 21.67 18.78 -1.74
N SER A 262 21.52 19.67 -2.74
CA SER A 262 21.94 21.06 -2.66
C SER A 262 20.90 21.99 -2.03
N VAL A 263 19.63 21.54 -1.94
CA VAL A 263 18.50 22.32 -1.41
C VAL A 263 17.82 21.51 -0.29
N PRO A 264 18.41 21.41 0.91
CA PRO A 264 17.97 20.50 1.98
C PRO A 264 16.53 20.75 2.49
N TRP A 265 16.02 21.96 2.36
CA TRP A 265 14.65 22.32 2.78
C TRP A 265 13.57 21.83 1.81
N LEU A 266 13.92 21.56 0.54
CA LEU A 266 12.96 21.29 -0.54
C LEU A 266 12.12 20.03 -0.27
N GLU A 267 12.75 18.92 0.14
CA GLU A 267 12.05 17.68 0.48
C GLU A 267 11.04 17.91 1.61
N GLY A 268 11.48 18.57 2.68
CA GLY A 268 10.62 18.85 3.82
C GLY A 268 9.43 19.75 3.47
N ASP A 269 9.61 20.72 2.57
CA ASP A 269 8.54 21.62 2.12
C ASP A 269 7.52 20.87 1.25
N LEU A 270 7.98 19.99 0.37
CA LEU A 270 7.10 19.16 -0.46
C LEU A 270 6.26 18.20 0.42
N VAL A 271 6.88 17.53 1.38
CA VAL A 271 6.15 16.64 2.30
C VAL A 271 5.12 17.43 3.10
N ARG A 272 5.47 18.58 3.67
CA ARG A 272 4.53 19.46 4.38
C ARG A 272 3.40 19.97 3.49
N ALA A 273 3.66 20.21 2.20
CA ALA A 273 2.61 20.60 1.26
C ALA A 273 1.60 19.47 1.04
N VAL A 274 2.07 18.21 0.91
CA VAL A 274 1.21 17.02 0.82
C VAL A 274 0.37 16.87 2.10
N GLU A 275 0.97 16.99 3.27
CA GLU A 275 0.28 16.90 4.57
C GLU A 275 -0.80 17.96 4.72
N ARG A 276 -0.51 19.22 4.34
CA ARG A 276 -1.50 20.32 4.36
C ARG A 276 -2.66 20.05 3.41
N TYR A 277 -2.37 19.57 2.20
CA TYR A 277 -3.43 19.19 1.26
C TYR A 277 -4.31 18.08 1.81
N ALA A 278 -3.69 17.03 2.36
CA ALA A 278 -4.41 15.92 2.96
C ALA A 278 -5.28 16.31 4.15
N SER A 279 -4.84 17.28 4.97
CA SER A 279 -5.61 17.77 6.11
C SER A 279 -6.85 18.59 5.73
N GLN A 280 -6.96 19.02 4.49
CA GLN A 280 -8.10 19.79 3.96
C GLN A 280 -9.13 18.89 3.24
N ILE A 281 -8.88 17.59 3.14
CA ILE A 281 -9.84 16.65 2.57
C ILE A 281 -10.99 16.51 3.57
N ALA A 282 -12.14 17.12 3.25
CA ALA A 282 -13.41 16.90 3.93
C ALA A 282 -14.18 15.79 3.19
N ILE A 283 -14.80 14.88 3.95
CA ILE A 283 -15.64 13.79 3.43
C ILE A 283 -17.08 14.10 3.77
#